data_6de9802fd0148e8ebaf4a680b74bb216
#
_entry.id   6de9802fd0148e8ebaf4a680b74bb216
#
_cell.length_a   1.000
_cell.length_b   1.000
_cell.length_c   1.000
_cell.angle_alpha   90.00
_cell.angle_beta   90.00
_cell.angle_gamma   90.00
#
_symmetry.space_group_name_H-M   'P 1'
#
loop_
_entity.id
_entity.type
_entity.pdbx_description
1 polymer ?
#
loop_
_entity_poly.entity_id
_entity_poly.type
_entity_poly.pdbx_seq_one_letter_code
_entity_poly.pdbx_strand_id
1 'polypeptide(L)'
;FLQALLNSCWRPVNVRAIAAVGDAYRRGTPWTRPGKLVSSGPFVLKEWTTQQRIVVEKSPTYYDRDRVRLNAVCLYPTDSIDAEERAFRSGQLHITYALPLSKVKPAQQDHNPALRIDRQMETYFFRLNVRKAPLQDARVRRALALAVDRATIADKILPGGRTPASSFVPPLLQGYTPPPGQIHDLAAARQLLAEAGHPGGAGLPPIEILYNNSEILRLVAEAIQQMWHRDLGID
;
A
#
# COMPACT_ATOMS: atom_id res chain seq x y z
N PHE A 1 -18.03 7.60 -13.66
CA PHE A 1 -17.32 8.89 -13.57
C PHE A 1 -17.33 9.44 -12.13
N LEU A 2 -18.50 9.58 -11.48
CA LEU A 2 -18.61 10.15 -10.13
C LEU A 2 -17.80 9.42 -9.08
N GLN A 3 -17.69 8.09 -9.15
CA GLN A 3 -16.88 7.29 -8.24
C GLN A 3 -15.38 7.60 -8.35
N ALA A 4 -14.89 8.00 -9.52
CA ALA A 4 -13.50 8.40 -9.69
C ALA A 4 -13.15 9.67 -8.90
N LEU A 5 -14.12 10.56 -8.66
CA LEU A 5 -13.95 11.79 -7.89
C LEU A 5 -13.74 11.53 -6.38
N LEU A 6 -13.98 10.31 -5.90
CA LEU A 6 -13.69 9.92 -4.52
C LEU A 6 -12.19 9.76 -4.26
N ASN A 7 -11.40 9.59 -5.32
CA ASN A 7 -9.96 9.51 -5.19
C ASN A 7 -9.37 10.87 -4.74
N SER A 8 -8.41 10.82 -3.82
CA SER A 8 -7.82 12.02 -3.21
C SER A 8 -7.16 12.97 -4.23
N CYS A 9 -6.65 12.47 -5.35
CA CYS A 9 -6.02 13.29 -6.38
C CYS A 9 -7.02 14.15 -7.20
N TRP A 10 -8.32 13.84 -7.12
CA TRP A 10 -9.38 14.60 -7.80
C TRP A 10 -10.10 15.59 -6.88
N ARG A 11 -9.65 15.76 -5.65
CA ARG A 11 -10.25 16.72 -4.73
C ARG A 11 -9.99 18.15 -5.21
N PRO A 12 -11.00 19.02 -5.28
CA PRO A 12 -10.82 20.41 -5.67
C PRO A 12 -9.98 21.15 -4.65
N VAL A 13 -9.13 22.05 -5.12
CA VAL A 13 -8.31 22.93 -4.29
C VAL A 13 -8.72 24.39 -4.50
N ASN A 14 -8.57 25.21 -3.46
CA ASN A 14 -8.87 26.65 -3.57
C ASN A 14 -7.68 27.37 -4.23
N VAL A 15 -7.79 27.62 -5.53
CA VAL A 15 -6.72 28.26 -6.33
C VAL A 15 -6.39 29.66 -5.82
N ARG A 16 -7.38 30.44 -5.35
CA ARG A 16 -7.16 31.80 -4.81
C ARG A 16 -6.33 31.75 -3.52
N ALA A 17 -6.63 30.80 -2.62
CA ALA A 17 -5.84 30.62 -1.41
C ALA A 17 -4.39 30.18 -1.70
N ILE A 18 -4.20 29.37 -2.73
CA ILE A 18 -2.85 28.95 -3.17
C ILE A 18 -2.10 30.15 -3.74
N ALA A 19 -2.71 30.91 -4.65
CA ALA A 19 -2.11 32.09 -5.29
C ALA A 19 -1.74 33.19 -4.28
N ALA A 20 -2.47 33.31 -3.16
CA ALA A 20 -2.17 34.28 -2.12
C ALA A 20 -0.87 33.98 -1.34
N VAL A 21 -0.34 32.75 -1.41
CA VAL A 21 0.85 32.32 -0.65
C VAL A 21 1.97 31.79 -1.54
N GLY A 22 1.78 31.77 -2.86
CA GLY A 22 2.80 31.34 -3.82
C GLY A 22 2.23 30.81 -5.13
N ASP A 23 3.10 30.23 -5.96
CA ASP A 23 2.72 29.66 -7.24
C ASP A 23 2.11 28.27 -7.05
N ALA A 24 0.88 28.05 -7.55
CA ALA A 24 0.16 26.78 -7.48
C ALA A 24 0.87 25.63 -8.20
N TYR A 25 1.70 25.93 -9.19
CA TYR A 25 2.41 24.97 -10.01
C TYR A 25 3.83 24.63 -9.47
N ARG A 26 4.28 25.37 -8.46
CA ARG A 26 5.59 25.16 -7.86
C ARG A 26 5.50 24.26 -6.64
N ARG A 27 6.32 23.20 -6.61
CA ARG A 27 6.47 22.34 -5.44
C ARG A 27 7.04 23.10 -4.25
N GLY A 28 6.61 22.75 -3.02
CA GLY A 28 7.13 23.34 -1.80
C GLY A 28 6.53 24.69 -1.40
N THR A 29 5.52 25.16 -2.11
CA THR A 29 4.78 26.36 -1.70
C THR A 29 4.06 26.15 -0.36
N PRO A 30 3.98 27.16 0.52
CA PRO A 30 3.51 27.01 1.90
C PRO A 30 1.99 26.90 2.05
N TRP A 31 1.22 26.76 0.97
CA TRP A 31 -0.25 26.72 1.02
C TRP A 31 -0.81 25.53 1.82
N THR A 32 -0.02 24.44 1.95
CA THR A 32 -0.39 23.25 2.74
C THR A 32 -0.07 23.37 4.24
N ARG A 33 0.48 24.51 4.67
CA ARG A 33 0.87 24.73 6.07
C ARG A 33 -0.32 25.11 6.96
N PRO A 34 -0.21 24.88 8.28
CA PRO A 34 -1.21 25.36 9.24
C PRO A 34 -1.54 26.84 9.05
N GLY A 35 -2.82 27.20 9.13
CA GLY A 35 -3.33 28.54 8.92
C GLY A 35 -3.35 29.05 7.49
N LYS A 36 -2.81 28.28 6.51
CA LYS A 36 -2.81 28.63 5.08
C LYS A 36 -3.61 27.63 4.24
N LEU A 37 -3.71 26.39 4.71
CA LEU A 37 -4.51 25.36 4.05
C LEU A 37 -5.99 25.66 4.18
N VAL A 38 -6.66 25.92 3.06
CA VAL A 38 -8.11 26.05 2.97
C VAL A 38 -8.73 24.73 2.55
N SER A 39 -9.67 24.23 3.32
CA SER A 39 -10.35 22.97 3.09
C SER A 39 -11.85 23.12 3.24
N SER A 40 -12.62 22.40 2.44
CA SER A 40 -14.09 22.25 2.57
C SER A 40 -14.48 21.04 3.42
N GLY A 41 -13.51 20.32 3.99
CA GLY A 41 -13.73 19.12 4.78
C GLY A 41 -14.15 19.39 6.23
N PRO A 42 -14.49 18.33 6.98
CA PRO A 42 -14.99 18.43 8.36
C PRO A 42 -13.91 18.87 9.37
N PHE A 43 -12.64 18.86 8.99
CA PHE A 43 -11.52 19.27 9.82
C PHE A 43 -10.61 20.25 9.10
N VAL A 44 -9.95 21.12 9.87
CA VAL A 44 -8.93 22.06 9.39
C VAL A 44 -7.58 21.75 10.07
N LEU A 45 -6.49 21.95 9.33
CA LEU A 45 -5.15 21.71 9.82
C LEU A 45 -4.75 22.79 10.83
N LYS A 46 -4.52 22.37 12.09
CA LYS A 46 -4.11 23.24 13.18
C LYS A 46 -2.61 23.27 13.40
N GLU A 47 -2.01 22.08 13.41
CA GLU A 47 -0.58 21.90 13.67
C GLU A 47 -0.01 20.83 12.74
N TRP A 48 1.22 21.03 12.31
CA TRP A 48 2.00 20.01 11.62
C TRP A 48 3.48 20.15 12.05
N THR A 49 3.87 19.32 12.98
CA THR A 49 5.27 19.18 13.42
C THR A 49 5.83 17.90 12.82
N THR A 50 6.78 18.06 11.91
CA THR A 50 7.37 16.92 11.16
C THR A 50 7.86 15.84 12.12
N GLN A 51 7.51 14.60 11.85
CA GLN A 51 7.88 13.40 12.62
C GLN A 51 7.42 13.40 14.11
N GLN A 52 6.60 14.33 14.52
CA GLN A 52 6.06 14.38 15.87
C GLN A 52 4.55 14.19 15.89
N ARG A 53 3.80 15.15 15.31
CA ARG A 53 2.35 15.05 15.26
C ARG A 53 1.73 15.99 14.21
N ILE A 54 0.55 15.59 13.76
CA ILE A 54 -0.34 16.43 12.98
C ILE A 54 -1.65 16.55 13.76
N VAL A 55 -2.13 17.78 13.96
CA VAL A 55 -3.41 18.05 14.64
C VAL A 55 -4.36 18.70 13.66
N VAL A 56 -5.53 18.11 13.53
CA VAL A 56 -6.66 18.71 12.81
C VAL A 56 -7.80 18.95 13.78
N GLU A 57 -8.43 20.14 13.70
CA GLU A 57 -9.56 20.52 14.54
C GLU A 57 -10.85 20.59 13.70
N LYS A 58 -11.99 20.40 14.36
CA LYS A 58 -13.31 20.51 13.73
C LYS A 58 -13.46 21.85 13.01
N SER A 59 -13.79 21.79 11.72
CA SER A 59 -13.97 22.98 10.89
C SER A 59 -15.18 23.81 11.33
N PRO A 60 -15.01 25.13 11.56
CA PRO A 60 -16.13 25.99 11.88
C PRO A 60 -17.05 26.25 10.69
N THR A 61 -16.56 26.06 9.46
CA THR A 61 -17.25 26.39 8.21
C THR A 61 -17.74 25.18 7.44
N TYR A 62 -17.58 23.97 7.98
CA TYR A 62 -18.05 22.75 7.33
C TYR A 62 -19.58 22.74 7.27
N TYR A 63 -20.17 22.46 6.11
CA TYR A 63 -21.61 22.53 5.88
C TYR A 63 -22.44 21.59 6.79
N ASP A 64 -21.86 20.42 7.17
CA ASP A 64 -22.52 19.42 8.01
C ASP A 64 -21.82 19.30 9.39
N ARG A 65 -21.39 20.45 9.93
CA ARG A 65 -20.59 20.55 11.15
C ARG A 65 -21.25 19.88 12.36
N ASP A 66 -22.57 19.97 12.46
CA ASP A 66 -23.29 19.48 13.65
C ASP A 66 -23.29 17.95 13.74
N ARG A 67 -23.09 17.26 12.61
CA ARG A 67 -22.91 15.79 12.60
C ARG A 67 -21.47 15.35 12.93
N VAL A 68 -20.52 16.25 12.92
CA VAL A 68 -19.13 15.95 13.30
C VAL A 68 -19.01 15.89 14.80
N ARG A 69 -18.80 14.70 15.35
CA ARG A 69 -18.75 14.46 16.81
C ARG A 69 -17.38 14.74 17.44
N LEU A 70 -16.29 14.55 16.70
CA LEU A 70 -14.94 14.76 17.19
C LEU A 70 -14.59 16.25 17.13
N ASN A 71 -13.97 16.77 18.18
CA ASN A 71 -13.46 18.14 18.22
C ASN A 71 -12.11 18.27 17.53
N ALA A 72 -11.26 17.25 17.65
CA ALA A 72 -9.95 17.21 17.05
C ALA A 72 -9.51 15.74 16.77
N VAL A 73 -8.56 15.57 15.86
CA VAL A 73 -7.84 14.32 15.62
C VAL A 73 -6.35 14.62 15.65
N CYS A 74 -5.61 13.87 16.49
CA CYS A 74 -4.15 13.93 16.58
C CYS A 74 -3.58 12.69 15.88
N LEU A 75 -2.72 12.89 14.87
CA LEU A 75 -2.01 11.85 14.17
C LEU A 75 -0.55 11.84 14.61
N TYR A 76 -0.04 10.70 15.02
CA TYR A 76 1.34 10.50 15.45
C TYR A 76 2.06 9.62 14.43
N PRO A 77 2.89 10.21 13.52
CA PRO A 77 3.67 9.43 12.57
C PRO A 77 4.67 8.54 13.30
N THR A 78 4.71 7.26 12.96
CA THR A 78 5.71 6.31 13.46
C THR A 78 6.01 5.27 12.38
N ASP A 79 7.27 4.86 12.28
CA ASP A 79 7.71 3.80 11.37
C ASP A 79 7.72 2.42 12.06
N SER A 80 7.49 2.39 13.39
CA SER A 80 7.51 1.17 14.19
C SER A 80 6.11 0.70 14.55
N ILE A 81 5.67 -0.39 13.92
CA ILE A 81 4.37 -1.02 14.21
C ILE A 81 4.30 -1.51 15.66
N ASP A 82 5.42 -2.01 16.22
CA ASP A 82 5.47 -2.44 17.61
C ASP A 82 5.37 -1.27 18.60
N ALA A 83 5.94 -0.10 18.28
CA ALA A 83 5.79 1.09 19.11
C ALA A 83 4.35 1.59 19.08
N GLU A 84 3.72 1.59 17.92
CA GLU A 84 2.32 1.97 17.73
C GLU A 84 1.39 1.05 18.55
N GLU A 85 1.60 -0.25 18.50
CA GLU A 85 0.81 -1.23 19.25
C GLU A 85 0.99 -1.07 20.78
N ARG A 86 2.23 -0.83 21.25
CA ARG A 86 2.46 -0.53 22.67
C ARG A 86 1.76 0.74 23.13
N ALA A 87 1.77 1.80 22.30
CA ALA A 87 1.08 3.05 22.61
C ALA A 87 -0.45 2.87 22.66
N PHE A 88 -1.01 2.02 21.82
CA PHE A 88 -2.41 1.64 21.88
C PHE A 88 -2.73 0.88 23.18
N ARG A 89 -1.95 -0.11 23.54
CA ARG A 89 -2.16 -0.91 24.77
C ARG A 89 -2.03 -0.08 26.05
N SER A 90 -1.17 0.94 26.04
CA SER A 90 -1.02 1.87 27.16
C SER A 90 -2.09 2.97 27.20
N GLY A 91 -3.03 2.99 26.24
CA GLY A 91 -4.09 3.99 26.17
C GLY A 91 -3.65 5.35 25.60
N GLN A 92 -2.42 5.47 25.08
CA GLN A 92 -1.93 6.70 24.45
C GLN A 92 -2.54 6.92 23.07
N LEU A 93 -2.87 5.83 22.36
CA LEU A 93 -3.54 5.86 21.06
C LEU A 93 -4.92 5.19 21.16
N HIS A 94 -5.88 5.75 20.45
CA HIS A 94 -7.23 5.18 20.33
C HIS A 94 -7.34 4.20 19.16
N ILE A 95 -6.52 4.38 18.13
CA ILE A 95 -6.54 3.59 16.90
C ILE A 95 -5.08 3.43 16.45
N THR A 96 -4.74 2.24 15.94
CA THR A 96 -3.49 1.97 15.24
C THR A 96 -3.76 1.80 13.75
N TYR A 97 -2.77 2.10 12.91
CA TYR A 97 -2.85 1.84 11.47
C TYR A 97 -2.63 0.36 11.15
N ALA A 98 -1.72 -0.29 11.88
CA ALA A 98 -1.38 -1.67 11.68
C ALA A 98 -1.21 -2.42 13.01
N LEU A 99 -1.31 -3.75 12.95
CA LEU A 99 -0.96 -4.65 14.04
C LEU A 99 0.26 -5.49 13.60
N PRO A 100 1.26 -5.74 14.50
CA PRO A 100 2.35 -6.63 14.18
C PRO A 100 1.85 -7.99 13.66
N LEU A 101 2.42 -8.48 12.56
CA LEU A 101 1.93 -9.69 11.88
C LEU A 101 1.86 -10.91 12.80
N SER A 102 2.81 -11.02 13.73
CA SER A 102 2.83 -12.08 14.75
C SER A 102 1.63 -12.07 15.70
N LYS A 103 0.98 -10.91 15.86
CA LYS A 103 -0.17 -10.74 16.76
C LYS A 103 -1.52 -10.85 16.06
N VAL A 104 -1.56 -10.89 14.72
CA VAL A 104 -2.82 -10.94 13.97
C VAL A 104 -3.57 -12.24 14.21
N LYS A 105 -2.92 -13.40 14.02
CA LYS A 105 -3.55 -14.71 14.24
C LYS A 105 -4.01 -14.90 15.69
N PRO A 106 -3.18 -14.63 16.71
CA PRO A 106 -3.64 -14.69 18.11
C PRO A 106 -4.87 -13.81 18.36
N ALA A 107 -4.84 -12.54 17.92
CA ALA A 107 -5.95 -11.62 18.13
C ALA A 107 -7.26 -12.06 17.42
N GLN A 108 -7.14 -12.74 16.26
CA GLN A 108 -8.30 -13.37 15.60
C GLN A 108 -8.84 -14.56 16.39
N GLN A 109 -7.98 -15.44 16.90
CA GLN A 109 -8.34 -16.61 17.69
C GLN A 109 -9.01 -16.23 19.01
N ASP A 110 -8.49 -15.19 19.65
CA ASP A 110 -9.03 -14.65 20.90
C ASP A 110 -10.30 -13.80 20.71
N HIS A 111 -10.77 -13.66 19.46
CA HIS A 111 -11.91 -12.79 19.12
C HIS A 111 -11.78 -11.38 19.72
N ASN A 112 -10.57 -10.81 19.68
CA ASN A 112 -10.27 -9.52 20.29
C ASN A 112 -11.17 -8.41 19.69
N PRO A 113 -12.05 -7.77 20.49
CA PRO A 113 -13.00 -6.78 19.98
C PRO A 113 -12.33 -5.51 19.43
N ALA A 114 -11.07 -5.26 19.78
CA ALA A 114 -10.29 -4.15 19.24
C ALA A 114 -9.70 -4.45 17.85
N LEU A 115 -9.64 -5.73 17.45
CA LEU A 115 -9.15 -6.10 16.11
C LEU A 115 -10.24 -5.85 15.07
N ARG A 116 -9.90 -5.03 14.08
CA ARG A 116 -10.74 -4.80 12.92
C ARG A 116 -10.00 -5.15 11.63
N ILE A 117 -10.58 -6.00 10.82
CA ILE A 117 -10.04 -6.41 9.51
C ILE A 117 -11.09 -6.06 8.46
N ASP A 118 -10.81 -5.02 7.70
CA ASP A 118 -11.68 -4.56 6.62
C ASP A 118 -11.05 -4.87 5.25
N ARG A 119 -11.87 -5.33 4.31
CA ARG A 119 -11.43 -5.53 2.92
C ARG A 119 -11.29 -4.19 2.22
N GLN A 120 -10.17 -4.01 1.54
CA GLN A 120 -9.91 -2.83 0.71
C GLN A 120 -9.95 -3.21 -0.77
N MET A 121 -10.44 -2.30 -1.59
CA MET A 121 -10.41 -2.43 -3.04
C MET A 121 -9.03 -1.98 -3.57
N GLU A 122 -8.02 -2.75 -3.22
CA GLU A 122 -6.62 -2.47 -3.52
C GLU A 122 -5.92 -3.74 -3.99
N THR A 123 -5.05 -3.61 -4.98
CA THR A 123 -4.14 -4.66 -5.41
C THR A 123 -2.71 -4.17 -5.28
N TYR A 124 -1.90 -4.87 -4.46
CA TYR A 124 -0.48 -4.63 -4.41
C TYR A 124 0.23 -5.38 -5.54
N PHE A 125 1.09 -4.68 -6.27
CA PHE A 125 1.80 -5.23 -7.43
C PHE A 125 3.19 -4.62 -7.58
N PHE A 126 4.11 -5.36 -8.18
CA PHE A 126 5.41 -4.86 -8.61
C PHE A 126 5.37 -4.45 -10.07
N ARG A 127 5.95 -3.30 -10.38
CA ARG A 127 6.12 -2.81 -11.74
C ARG A 127 7.46 -3.29 -12.29
N LEU A 128 7.44 -3.89 -13.46
CA LEU A 128 8.63 -4.34 -14.16
C LEU A 128 9.08 -3.27 -15.16
N ASN A 129 10.37 -2.87 -15.10
CA ASN A 129 10.92 -1.92 -16.06
C ASN A 129 11.20 -2.63 -17.40
N VAL A 130 10.25 -2.57 -18.31
CA VAL A 130 10.32 -3.24 -19.63
C VAL A 130 11.37 -2.65 -20.59
N ARG A 131 12.04 -1.56 -20.20
CA ARG A 131 13.15 -0.96 -20.97
C ARG A 131 14.52 -1.46 -20.51
N LYS A 132 14.60 -2.18 -19.40
CA LYS A 132 15.87 -2.68 -18.82
C LYS A 132 15.96 -4.20 -19.05
N ALA A 133 17.08 -4.67 -19.60
CA ALA A 133 17.35 -6.10 -19.67
C ALA A 133 17.44 -6.71 -18.26
N PRO A 134 17.01 -7.95 -18.04
CA PRO A 134 16.40 -8.90 -18.99
C PRO A 134 14.87 -8.72 -19.13
N LEU A 135 14.29 -7.72 -18.48
CA LEU A 135 12.84 -7.51 -18.37
C LEU A 135 12.21 -6.99 -19.68
N GLN A 136 12.98 -6.77 -20.74
CA GLN A 136 12.48 -6.48 -22.08
C GLN A 136 11.76 -7.69 -22.69
N ASP A 137 12.22 -8.92 -22.42
CA ASP A 137 11.60 -10.14 -22.88
C ASP A 137 10.33 -10.46 -22.07
N ALA A 138 9.20 -10.59 -22.77
CA ALA A 138 7.93 -10.90 -22.15
C ALA A 138 7.92 -12.31 -21.51
N ARG A 139 8.70 -13.25 -22.04
CA ARG A 139 8.81 -14.61 -21.50
C ARG A 139 9.46 -14.59 -20.13
N VAL A 140 10.53 -13.80 -19.96
CA VAL A 140 11.19 -13.60 -18.66
C VAL A 140 10.21 -13.00 -17.66
N ARG A 141 9.50 -11.93 -18.01
CA ARG A 141 8.50 -11.31 -17.12
C ARG A 141 7.40 -12.27 -16.70
N ARG A 142 6.91 -13.10 -17.62
CA ARG A 142 5.89 -14.12 -17.34
C ARG A 142 6.43 -15.23 -16.45
N ALA A 143 7.66 -15.67 -16.68
CA ALA A 143 8.33 -16.69 -15.85
C ALA A 143 8.46 -16.20 -14.39
N LEU A 144 8.95 -14.98 -14.19
CA LEU A 144 9.03 -14.35 -12.86
C LEU A 144 7.66 -14.28 -12.17
N ALA A 145 6.62 -13.89 -12.90
CA ALA A 145 5.27 -13.80 -12.35
C ALA A 145 4.66 -15.15 -11.99
N LEU A 146 4.89 -16.19 -12.80
CA LEU A 146 4.39 -17.55 -12.56
C LEU A 146 5.11 -18.26 -11.41
N ALA A 147 6.37 -17.91 -11.14
CA ALA A 147 7.15 -18.47 -10.04
C ALA A 147 6.77 -17.91 -8.66
N VAL A 148 5.97 -16.85 -8.59
CA VAL A 148 5.53 -16.29 -7.30
C VAL A 148 4.31 -17.02 -6.78
N ASP A 149 4.47 -17.75 -5.66
CA ASP A 149 3.38 -18.37 -4.91
C ASP A 149 2.66 -17.33 -4.05
N ARG A 150 1.68 -16.69 -4.65
CA ARG A 150 0.87 -15.65 -4.00
C ARG A 150 0.03 -16.19 -2.84
N ALA A 151 -0.36 -17.46 -2.89
CA ALA A 151 -1.12 -18.09 -1.83
C ALA A 151 -0.28 -18.22 -0.57
N THR A 152 0.95 -18.72 -0.70
CA THR A 152 1.90 -18.76 0.44
C THR A 152 2.20 -17.38 1.00
N ILE A 153 2.38 -16.36 0.16
CA ILE A 153 2.59 -14.98 0.63
C ILE A 153 1.38 -14.48 1.43
N ALA A 154 0.18 -14.65 0.90
CA ALA A 154 -1.04 -14.13 1.51
C ALA A 154 -1.39 -14.84 2.83
N ASP A 155 -1.15 -16.16 2.94
CA ASP A 155 -1.55 -16.97 4.10
C ASP A 155 -0.46 -17.06 5.17
N LYS A 156 0.80 -17.31 4.76
CA LYS A 156 1.89 -17.60 5.70
C LYS A 156 2.72 -16.37 6.06
N ILE A 157 2.97 -15.48 5.08
CA ILE A 157 3.83 -14.32 5.28
C ILE A 157 3.04 -13.10 5.73
N LEU A 158 1.86 -12.89 5.15
CA LEU A 158 1.00 -11.75 5.44
C LEU A 158 -0.36 -12.16 6.02
N PRO A 159 -0.41 -12.81 7.20
CA PRO A 159 -1.68 -13.19 7.80
C PRO A 159 -2.60 -11.97 8.01
N GLY A 160 -3.90 -12.17 7.97
CA GLY A 160 -4.87 -11.08 8.19
C GLY A 160 -5.94 -10.97 7.11
N GLY A 161 -6.13 -12.03 6.28
CA GLY A 161 -7.25 -12.10 5.34
C GLY A 161 -6.96 -11.48 3.97
N ARG A 162 -5.69 -11.33 3.60
CA ARG A 162 -5.30 -10.97 2.24
C ARG A 162 -5.63 -12.09 1.26
N THR A 163 -6.05 -11.71 0.05
CA THR A 163 -6.41 -12.65 -1.01
C THR A 163 -5.34 -12.65 -2.09
N PRO A 164 -4.87 -13.82 -2.56
CA PRO A 164 -3.97 -13.89 -3.71
C PRO A 164 -4.59 -13.20 -4.93
N ALA A 165 -3.88 -12.25 -5.52
CA ALA A 165 -4.35 -11.54 -6.70
C ALA A 165 -4.01 -12.31 -7.97
N SER A 166 -5.00 -12.61 -8.79
CA SER A 166 -4.84 -13.17 -10.13
C SER A 166 -4.98 -12.10 -11.23
N SER A 167 -5.51 -10.93 -10.90
CA SER A 167 -5.74 -9.82 -11.82
C SER A 167 -5.40 -8.49 -11.16
N PHE A 168 -5.20 -7.45 -12.00
CA PHE A 168 -4.90 -6.10 -11.52
C PHE A 168 -6.10 -5.47 -10.81
N VAL A 169 -7.30 -5.67 -11.33
CA VAL A 169 -8.53 -5.17 -10.70
C VAL A 169 -9.06 -6.22 -9.74
N PRO A 170 -9.27 -5.90 -8.45
CA PRO A 170 -9.78 -6.86 -7.48
C PRO A 170 -11.24 -7.25 -7.78
N PRO A 171 -11.67 -8.48 -7.44
CA PRO A 171 -13.02 -8.98 -7.74
C PRO A 171 -14.14 -8.31 -6.93
N LEU A 172 -13.80 -7.36 -6.07
CA LEU A 172 -14.77 -6.65 -5.21
C LEU A 172 -15.49 -5.51 -5.92
N LEU A 173 -15.10 -5.18 -7.16
CA LEU A 173 -15.73 -4.11 -7.93
C LEU A 173 -17.10 -4.58 -8.43
N GLN A 174 -18.17 -3.94 -7.96
CA GLN A 174 -19.54 -4.27 -8.35
C GLN A 174 -19.74 -4.15 -9.87
N GLY A 175 -20.33 -5.17 -10.47
CA GLY A 175 -20.58 -5.20 -11.92
C GLY A 175 -19.35 -5.49 -12.79
N TYR A 176 -18.22 -5.89 -12.19
CA TYR A 176 -17.01 -6.27 -12.91
C TYR A 176 -16.51 -7.64 -12.47
N THR A 177 -16.35 -8.54 -13.45
CA THR A 177 -15.69 -9.83 -13.24
C THR A 177 -14.31 -9.77 -13.91
N PRO A 178 -13.21 -9.84 -13.12
CA PRO A 178 -11.87 -9.83 -13.70
C PRO A 178 -11.66 -11.06 -14.59
N PRO A 179 -10.93 -10.93 -15.70
CA PRO A 179 -10.55 -12.08 -16.51
C PRO A 179 -9.68 -13.04 -15.70
N PRO A 180 -9.63 -14.32 -16.05
CA PRO A 180 -8.70 -15.27 -15.44
C PRO A 180 -7.28 -14.75 -15.57
N GLY A 181 -6.59 -14.64 -14.43
CA GLY A 181 -5.22 -14.15 -14.37
C GLY A 181 -4.21 -15.27 -14.27
N GLN A 182 -2.95 -14.89 -14.14
CA GLN A 182 -1.87 -15.85 -13.95
C GLN A 182 -1.93 -16.49 -12.56
N ILE A 183 -1.85 -17.82 -12.53
CA ILE A 183 -1.69 -18.63 -11.33
C ILE A 183 -0.23 -19.03 -11.16
N HIS A 184 0.14 -19.50 -9.98
CA HIS A 184 1.44 -20.07 -9.72
C HIS A 184 1.64 -21.37 -10.52
N ASP A 185 2.66 -21.40 -11.41
CA ASP A 185 3.00 -22.54 -12.26
C ASP A 185 4.51 -22.56 -12.52
N LEU A 186 5.22 -23.36 -11.74
CA LEU A 186 6.68 -23.48 -11.85
C LEU A 186 7.14 -24.19 -13.11
N ALA A 187 6.35 -25.14 -13.64
CA ALA A 187 6.71 -25.84 -14.86
C ALA A 187 6.70 -24.89 -16.05
N ALA A 188 5.60 -24.13 -16.20
CA ALA A 188 5.49 -23.10 -17.23
C ALA A 188 6.53 -21.98 -17.03
N ALA A 189 6.83 -21.59 -15.79
CA ALA A 189 7.85 -20.58 -15.51
C ALA A 189 9.24 -21.00 -16.01
N ARG A 190 9.65 -22.22 -15.69
CA ARG A 190 10.95 -22.78 -16.11
C ARG A 190 11.04 -22.96 -17.63
N GLN A 191 9.95 -23.41 -18.27
CA GLN A 191 9.89 -23.54 -19.72
C GLN A 191 10.07 -22.19 -20.40
N LEU A 192 9.32 -21.16 -19.99
CA LEU A 192 9.42 -19.81 -20.55
C LEU A 192 10.82 -19.21 -20.40
N LEU A 193 11.47 -19.47 -19.26
CA LEU A 193 12.83 -19.01 -19.00
C LEU A 193 13.84 -19.70 -19.92
N ALA A 194 13.70 -21.01 -20.14
CA ALA A 194 14.52 -21.77 -21.07
C ALA A 194 14.32 -21.30 -22.53
N GLU A 195 13.06 -21.08 -22.95
CA GLU A 195 12.72 -20.52 -24.27
C GLU A 195 13.29 -19.11 -24.47
N ALA A 196 13.44 -18.35 -23.40
CA ALA A 196 14.10 -17.02 -23.42
C ALA A 196 15.63 -17.10 -23.49
N GLY A 197 16.21 -18.31 -23.43
CA GLY A 197 17.66 -18.52 -23.47
C GLY A 197 18.33 -18.59 -22.10
N HIS A 198 17.55 -18.69 -21.02
CA HIS A 198 18.04 -18.65 -19.64
C HIS A 198 17.60 -19.89 -18.84
N PRO A 199 17.91 -21.11 -19.26
CA PRO A 199 17.51 -22.31 -18.53
C PRO A 199 18.11 -22.30 -17.12
N GLY A 200 17.24 -22.46 -16.10
CA GLY A 200 17.68 -22.43 -14.70
C GLY A 200 18.30 -21.10 -14.27
N GLY A 201 17.94 -19.97 -14.90
CA GLY A 201 18.47 -18.65 -14.58
C GLY A 201 19.84 -18.33 -15.21
N ALA A 202 20.42 -19.27 -15.98
CA ALA A 202 21.77 -19.11 -16.54
C ALA A 202 21.89 -17.83 -17.39
N GLY A 203 22.92 -17.02 -17.10
CA GLY A 203 23.22 -15.79 -17.85
C GLY A 203 22.27 -14.62 -17.60
N LEU A 204 21.31 -14.75 -16.67
CA LEU A 204 20.53 -13.60 -16.23
C LEU A 204 21.35 -12.69 -15.30
N PRO A 205 21.32 -11.38 -15.49
CA PRO A 205 21.86 -10.46 -14.51
C PRO A 205 20.99 -10.46 -13.23
N PRO A 206 21.54 -10.08 -12.07
CA PRO A 206 20.76 -9.92 -10.85
C PRO A 206 19.55 -9.00 -11.05
N ILE A 207 18.41 -9.35 -10.44
CA ILE A 207 17.18 -8.58 -10.53
C ILE A 207 16.95 -7.84 -9.21
N GLU A 208 16.99 -6.52 -9.28
CA GLU A 208 16.75 -5.67 -8.11
C GLU A 208 15.26 -5.45 -7.87
N ILE A 209 14.80 -5.69 -6.64
CA ILE A 209 13.45 -5.35 -6.18
C ILE A 209 13.51 -4.06 -5.36
N LEU A 210 12.91 -3.00 -5.86
CA LEU A 210 12.79 -1.73 -5.15
C LEU A 210 11.45 -1.67 -4.42
N TYR A 211 11.47 -1.40 -3.12
CA TYR A 211 10.29 -1.24 -2.28
C TYR A 211 10.46 -0.08 -1.29
N ASN A 212 9.34 0.44 -0.77
CA ASN A 212 9.36 1.49 0.25
C ASN A 212 9.89 0.95 1.59
N ASN A 213 10.43 1.83 2.44
CA ASN A 213 10.85 1.47 3.79
C ASN A 213 9.65 1.01 4.62
N SER A 214 9.37 -0.28 4.58
CA SER A 214 8.26 -0.95 5.27
C SER A 214 8.66 -2.39 5.56
N GLU A 215 8.51 -2.82 6.80
CA GLU A 215 8.78 -4.19 7.22
C GLU A 215 7.96 -5.21 6.43
N ILE A 216 6.68 -4.93 6.20
CA ILE A 216 5.77 -5.79 5.43
C ILE A 216 6.28 -5.95 4.00
N LEU A 217 6.67 -4.86 3.33
CA LEU A 217 7.13 -4.91 1.96
C LEU A 217 8.50 -5.60 1.83
N ARG A 218 9.35 -5.46 2.83
CA ARG A 218 10.62 -6.19 2.93
C ARG A 218 10.37 -7.70 2.97
N LEU A 219 9.47 -8.18 3.84
CA LEU A 219 9.13 -9.60 3.94
C LEU A 219 8.59 -10.16 2.62
N VAL A 220 7.77 -9.40 1.90
CA VAL A 220 7.28 -9.80 0.58
C VAL A 220 8.41 -9.88 -0.44
N ALA A 221 9.29 -8.88 -0.49
CA ALA A 221 10.42 -8.85 -1.42
C ALA A 221 11.39 -10.02 -1.16
N GLU A 222 11.73 -10.27 0.11
CA GLU A 222 12.57 -11.42 0.52
C GLU A 222 11.94 -12.77 0.15
N ALA A 223 10.63 -12.91 0.32
CA ALA A 223 9.93 -14.11 -0.08
C ALA A 223 9.95 -14.34 -1.60
N ILE A 224 9.75 -13.29 -2.38
CA ILE A 224 9.84 -13.36 -3.85
C ILE A 224 11.26 -13.70 -4.29
N GLN A 225 12.27 -13.06 -3.71
CA GLN A 225 13.69 -13.36 -3.97
C GLN A 225 13.98 -14.83 -3.70
N GLN A 226 13.57 -15.36 -2.54
CA GLN A 226 13.77 -16.76 -2.21
C GLN A 226 13.08 -17.72 -3.17
N MET A 227 11.85 -17.41 -3.62
CA MET A 227 11.13 -18.19 -4.62
C MET A 227 11.88 -18.18 -5.96
N TRP A 228 12.33 -17.03 -6.44
CA TRP A 228 13.08 -16.94 -7.69
C TRP A 228 14.43 -17.65 -7.61
N HIS A 229 15.15 -17.47 -6.51
CA HIS A 229 16.43 -18.17 -6.31
C HIS A 229 16.25 -19.69 -6.29
N ARG A 230 15.34 -20.21 -5.45
CA ARG A 230 15.10 -21.65 -5.28
C ARG A 230 14.55 -22.30 -6.56
N ASP A 231 13.56 -21.65 -7.19
CA ASP A 231 12.74 -22.28 -8.22
C ASP A 231 13.22 -21.99 -9.64
N LEU A 232 13.91 -20.87 -9.85
CA LEU A 232 14.39 -20.43 -11.16
C LEU A 232 15.92 -20.23 -11.22
N GLY A 233 16.65 -20.30 -10.09
CA GLY A 233 18.10 -20.04 -10.03
C GLY A 233 18.47 -18.57 -10.31
N ILE A 234 17.60 -17.62 -9.95
CA ILE A 234 17.79 -16.17 -10.20
C ILE A 234 18.12 -15.48 -8.88
N ASP A 235 19.15 -14.62 -8.90
CA ASP A 235 19.58 -13.78 -7.79
C ASP A 235 19.02 -12.37 -7.87
#